data_a5e4f8a29d12e1ec4396faceb6eb7da8
#
_entry.id   a5e4f8a29d12e1ec4396faceb6eb7da8
#
_cell.length_a   1.000
_cell.length_b   1.000
_cell.length_c   1.000
_cell.angle_alpha   90.00
_cell.angle_beta   90.00
_cell.angle_gamma   90.00
#
_symmetry.space_group_name_H-M   'P 1'
#
loop_
_entity.id
_entity.type
_entity.pdbx_description
1 polymer ?
#
loop_
_entity_poly.entity_id
_entity_poly.type
_entity_poly.pdbx_seq_one_letter_code
_entity_poly.pdbx_strand_id
1 'polypeptide(L)'
;MQLQINECLPILSEIDYHKEQFQIKRKIMEIYLNGSFMNHEEARISPADRGFLFGDGIYEVTRVVHGELFREQEHLKRLDEGLNGLRVHLDPDVRKSIPEIGRELLERNSLTSGEASIYLQVTRGAAWPRTHTFPEADVKPTLYLSAAPFKPHNELHQTGVDTISVPDIRWTRCNLKTVNLLPNTLAKQQARDAGANSAVMIRDGVVTESPNANIFGVKDGTLYTFPESNYILSGITRGVVLEIADKLAIPCKMVPIRQDELFDVDELFFSGTTTDIQPINRVDGKPIGSGKPGPVVKAIQKEYKNMLYQ
;
A
#
# COMPACT_ATOMS: atom_id res chain seq x y z
N MET A 1 48.00 17.98 13.15
CA MET A 1 47.35 17.47 11.90
C MET A 1 45.91 17.15 12.25
N GLN A 2 45.07 18.15 12.17
CA GLN A 2 43.63 18.06 12.52
C GLN A 2 42.87 17.49 11.32
N LEU A 3 42.25 16.33 11.49
CA LEU A 3 41.30 15.78 10.52
C LEU A 3 39.93 16.47 10.75
N GLN A 4 39.53 17.24 9.77
CA GLN A 4 38.17 17.79 9.65
C GLN A 4 37.18 16.62 9.41
N ILE A 5 36.22 16.49 10.31
CA ILE A 5 35.04 15.65 10.12
C ILE A 5 34.02 16.53 9.40
N ASN A 6 33.86 16.33 8.09
CA ASN A 6 32.81 16.96 7.32
C ASN A 6 31.49 16.21 7.51
N GLU A 7 30.54 16.99 7.90
CA GLU A 7 29.11 16.86 8.07
C GLU A 7 28.39 15.81 7.21
N CYS A 8 27.83 14.80 7.90
CA CYS A 8 26.70 14.01 7.42
C CYS A 8 25.40 14.63 7.94
N LEU A 9 24.66 15.27 7.08
CA LEU A 9 23.24 15.64 7.23
C LEU A 9 22.59 15.41 5.87
N PRO A 10 21.47 14.67 5.73
CA PRO A 10 20.24 14.80 6.51
C PRO A 10 19.52 13.45 6.80
N ILE A 11 19.76 12.84 7.93
CA ILE A 11 18.96 11.70 8.43
C ILE A 11 17.97 12.17 9.52
N LEU A 12 17.96 13.45 9.87
CA LEU A 12 17.19 13.97 10.98
C LEU A 12 15.68 14.09 10.75
N SER A 13 15.19 14.14 9.51
CA SER A 13 13.75 14.30 9.22
C SER A 13 12.90 13.04 9.48
N GLU A 14 13.44 11.85 9.30
CA GLU A 14 12.70 10.59 9.59
C GLU A 14 12.74 10.22 11.07
N ILE A 15 13.83 10.55 11.77
CA ILE A 15 13.94 10.33 13.22
C ILE A 15 13.00 11.26 13.97
N ASP A 16 12.81 12.49 13.51
CA ASP A 16 11.86 13.43 14.07
C ASP A 16 10.40 13.06 13.74
N TYR A 17 10.13 12.49 12.55
CA TYR A 17 8.81 11.96 12.20
C TYR A 17 8.37 10.82 13.14
N HIS A 18 9.27 9.91 13.48
CA HIS A 18 8.97 8.85 14.46
C HIS A 18 8.87 9.42 15.89
N LYS A 19 9.65 10.44 16.25
CA LYS A 19 9.55 11.08 17.57
C LYS A 19 8.31 11.94 17.73
N GLU A 20 7.88 12.67 16.70
CA GLU A 20 6.60 13.42 16.73
C GLU A 20 5.39 12.49 16.77
N GLN A 21 5.42 11.35 16.11
CA GLN A 21 4.39 10.30 16.27
C GLN A 21 4.38 9.73 17.71
N PHE A 22 5.53 9.64 18.39
CA PHE A 22 5.62 9.21 19.79
C PHE A 22 5.27 10.31 20.79
N GLN A 23 5.35 11.60 20.43
CA GLN A 23 4.98 12.73 21.29
C GLN A 23 3.55 13.26 21.08
N ILE A 24 2.78 12.78 20.12
CA ILE A 24 1.33 12.90 20.18
C ILE A 24 0.95 12.28 21.53
N LYS A 25 0.69 13.12 22.55
CA LYS A 25 0.12 12.70 23.84
C LYS A 25 -0.75 11.51 23.56
N ARG A 26 -0.52 10.36 24.21
CA ARG A 26 -1.26 9.11 24.06
C ARG A 26 -2.76 9.41 23.96
N LYS A 27 -3.20 9.83 22.79
CA LYS A 27 -4.63 9.88 22.49
C LYS A 27 -4.99 8.43 22.39
N ILE A 28 -5.81 7.99 23.31
CA ILE A 28 -6.33 6.63 23.32
C ILE A 28 -6.93 6.42 21.93
N MET A 29 -6.33 5.53 21.13
CA MET A 29 -6.84 5.21 19.80
C MET A 29 -7.84 4.08 19.94
N GLU A 30 -9.08 4.34 19.59
CA GLU A 30 -10.10 3.31 19.52
C GLU A 30 -9.96 2.50 18.23
N ILE A 31 -10.16 1.20 18.36
CA ILE A 31 -10.22 0.24 17.27
C ILE A 31 -11.53 -0.53 17.32
N TYR A 32 -11.86 -1.23 16.25
CA TYR A 32 -12.94 -2.20 16.22
C TYR A 32 -12.37 -3.62 16.12
N LEU A 33 -12.83 -4.51 17.00
CA LEU A 33 -12.46 -5.92 16.98
C LEU A 33 -13.70 -6.78 17.27
N ASN A 34 -14.09 -7.63 16.31
CA ASN A 34 -15.11 -8.68 16.47
C ASN A 34 -16.42 -8.19 17.12
N GLY A 35 -16.99 -7.07 16.67
CA GLY A 35 -18.27 -6.57 17.16
C GLY A 35 -18.17 -5.47 18.22
N SER A 36 -16.98 -5.07 18.64
CA SER A 36 -16.81 -4.09 19.73
C SER A 36 -15.78 -3.03 19.39
N PHE A 37 -16.11 -1.76 19.69
CA PHE A 37 -15.14 -0.68 19.77
C PHE A 37 -14.44 -0.74 21.12
N MET A 38 -13.12 -0.58 21.13
CA MET A 38 -12.32 -0.64 22.34
C MET A 38 -11.02 0.14 22.17
N ASN A 39 -10.36 0.42 23.29
CA ASN A 39 -8.99 0.96 23.25
C ASN A 39 -8.05 -0.08 22.61
N HIS A 40 -7.22 0.37 21.70
CA HIS A 40 -6.24 -0.47 21.00
C HIS A 40 -5.31 -1.23 21.98
N GLU A 41 -4.97 -0.65 23.16
CA GLU A 41 -4.14 -1.31 24.18
C GLU A 41 -4.87 -2.49 24.86
N GLU A 42 -6.20 -2.53 24.82
CA GLU A 42 -7.03 -3.60 25.40
C GLU A 42 -7.29 -4.74 24.42
N ALA A 43 -7.09 -4.53 23.12
CA ALA A 43 -7.34 -5.52 22.10
C ALA A 43 -6.49 -6.78 22.31
N ARG A 44 -7.14 -7.94 22.18
CA ARG A 44 -6.49 -9.24 22.28
C ARG A 44 -6.93 -10.15 21.15
N ILE A 45 -5.97 -10.72 20.46
CA ILE A 45 -6.20 -11.72 19.41
C ILE A 45 -5.66 -13.05 19.91
N SER A 46 -6.41 -14.12 19.67
CA SER A 46 -5.98 -15.46 20.05
C SER A 46 -4.67 -15.82 19.33
N PRO A 47 -3.68 -16.41 20.03
CA PRO A 47 -2.49 -16.95 19.36
C PRO A 47 -2.82 -18.11 18.40
N ALA A 48 -4.03 -18.69 18.47
CA ALA A 48 -4.53 -19.67 17.52
C ALA A 48 -5.19 -19.05 16.28
N ASP A 49 -5.22 -17.71 16.17
CA ASP A 49 -5.73 -17.04 14.96
C ASP A 49 -4.89 -17.43 13.74
N ARG A 50 -5.55 -17.84 12.67
CA ARG A 50 -4.88 -18.32 11.47
C ARG A 50 -4.17 -17.21 10.68
N GLY A 51 -4.60 -15.97 10.82
CA GLY A 51 -3.86 -14.82 10.32
C GLY A 51 -2.48 -14.70 10.97
N PHE A 52 -2.41 -14.91 12.30
CA PHE A 52 -1.15 -14.93 13.04
C PHE A 52 -0.28 -16.15 12.73
N LEU A 53 -0.90 -17.35 12.58
CA LEU A 53 -0.16 -18.61 12.39
C LEU A 53 0.30 -18.84 10.95
N PHE A 54 -0.46 -18.38 9.95
CA PHE A 54 -0.28 -18.77 8.54
C PHE A 54 -0.33 -17.59 7.56
N GLY A 55 -0.62 -16.38 8.01
CA GLY A 55 -0.93 -15.29 7.10
C GLY A 55 -2.28 -15.48 6.37
N ASP A 56 -3.20 -16.27 6.96
CA ASP A 56 -4.49 -16.65 6.37
C ASP A 56 -5.54 -15.56 6.61
N GLY A 57 -5.44 -14.48 5.83
CA GLY A 57 -6.31 -13.32 5.93
C GLY A 57 -6.09 -12.32 4.83
N ILE A 58 -7.05 -11.42 4.67
CA ILE A 58 -7.08 -10.32 3.71
C ILE A 58 -7.06 -9.00 4.47
N TYR A 59 -6.45 -7.97 3.88
CA TYR A 59 -6.51 -6.62 4.44
C TYR A 59 -6.81 -5.58 3.36
N GLU A 60 -7.34 -4.44 3.79
CA GLU A 60 -7.51 -3.25 2.98
C GLU A 60 -6.98 -2.01 3.69
N VAL A 61 -6.58 -1.02 2.91
CA VAL A 61 -6.25 0.31 3.40
C VAL A 61 -6.96 1.32 2.52
N THR A 62 -7.84 2.11 3.13
CA THR A 62 -8.61 3.15 2.41
C THR A 62 -8.11 4.53 2.85
N ARG A 63 -7.81 5.40 1.87
CA ARG A 63 -7.50 6.82 2.13
C ARG A 63 -8.77 7.56 2.51
N VAL A 64 -8.64 8.43 3.50
CA VAL A 64 -9.71 9.33 3.95
C VAL A 64 -9.26 10.77 3.79
N VAL A 65 -10.10 11.60 3.18
CA VAL A 65 -9.87 13.04 3.01
C VAL A 65 -11.12 13.78 3.51
N HIS A 66 -10.97 14.61 4.51
CA HIS A 66 -12.07 15.36 5.14
C HIS A 66 -13.28 14.48 5.56
N GLY A 67 -12.99 13.27 6.06
CA GLY A 67 -13.99 12.30 6.49
C GLY A 67 -14.53 11.39 5.37
N GLU A 68 -14.25 11.70 4.11
CA GLU A 68 -14.72 10.90 2.96
C GLU A 68 -13.71 9.81 2.58
N LEU A 69 -14.22 8.59 2.38
CA LEU A 69 -13.41 7.44 2.01
C LEU A 69 -13.20 7.41 0.48
N PHE A 70 -11.98 7.66 0.05
CA PHE A 70 -11.65 7.67 -1.38
C PHE A 70 -11.75 6.28 -1.98
N ARG A 71 -12.61 6.12 -3.00
CA ARG A 71 -12.82 4.86 -3.73
C ARG A 71 -13.27 3.70 -2.82
N GLU A 72 -14.13 3.99 -1.84
CA GLU A 72 -14.60 2.99 -0.86
C GLU A 72 -15.15 1.73 -1.53
N GLN A 73 -15.98 1.88 -2.55
CA GLN A 73 -16.65 0.75 -3.20
C GLN A 73 -15.67 -0.19 -3.90
N GLU A 74 -14.65 0.35 -4.54
CA GLU A 74 -13.60 -0.41 -5.19
C GLU A 74 -12.75 -1.17 -4.16
N HIS A 75 -12.44 -0.55 -3.01
CA HIS A 75 -11.77 -1.24 -1.89
C HIS A 75 -12.61 -2.38 -1.34
N LEU A 76 -13.92 -2.17 -1.14
CA LEU A 76 -14.83 -3.19 -0.64
C LEU A 76 -15.03 -4.34 -1.64
N LYS A 77 -15.09 -4.04 -2.94
CA LYS A 77 -15.13 -5.05 -3.99
C LYS A 77 -13.87 -5.92 -3.96
N ARG A 78 -12.68 -5.31 -3.86
CA ARG A 78 -11.42 -6.05 -3.79
C ARG A 78 -11.31 -6.87 -2.50
N LEU A 79 -11.84 -6.39 -1.38
CA LEU A 79 -12.00 -7.19 -0.15
C LEU A 79 -12.79 -8.46 -0.43
N ASP A 80 -13.95 -8.35 -1.07
CA ASP A 80 -14.82 -9.50 -1.40
C ASP A 80 -14.12 -10.49 -2.34
N GLU A 81 -13.42 -9.99 -3.37
CA GLU A 81 -12.62 -10.81 -4.27
C GLU A 81 -11.51 -11.57 -3.51
N GLY A 82 -10.86 -10.89 -2.54
CA GLY A 82 -9.84 -11.48 -1.68
C GLY A 82 -10.41 -12.56 -0.76
N LEU A 83 -11.51 -12.28 -0.08
CA LEU A 83 -12.20 -13.24 0.80
C LEU A 83 -12.64 -14.49 0.03
N ASN A 84 -13.23 -14.28 -1.16
CA ASN A 84 -13.61 -15.39 -2.05
C ASN A 84 -12.39 -16.19 -2.51
N GLY A 85 -11.29 -15.50 -2.88
CA GLY A 85 -10.04 -16.13 -3.30
C GLY A 85 -9.39 -17.01 -2.23
N LEU A 86 -9.53 -16.65 -0.95
CA LEU A 86 -9.10 -17.45 0.20
C LEU A 86 -10.20 -18.39 0.72
N ARG A 87 -11.43 -18.32 0.21
CA ARG A 87 -12.60 -19.05 0.73
C ARG A 87 -12.84 -18.74 2.22
N VAL A 88 -12.75 -17.46 2.60
CA VAL A 88 -13.14 -16.96 3.92
C VAL A 88 -14.56 -16.45 3.83
N HIS A 89 -15.45 -16.99 4.63
CA HIS A 89 -16.86 -16.60 4.65
C HIS A 89 -17.10 -15.58 5.78
N LEU A 90 -17.26 -14.32 5.42
CA LEU A 90 -17.68 -13.28 6.35
C LEU A 90 -19.21 -13.21 6.33
N ASP A 91 -19.81 -13.11 7.52
CA ASP A 91 -21.25 -12.94 7.65
C ASP A 91 -21.72 -11.71 6.83
N PRO A 92 -22.79 -11.83 6.01
CA PRO A 92 -23.25 -10.74 5.15
C PRO A 92 -23.63 -9.47 5.90
N ASP A 93 -24.21 -9.57 7.11
CA ASP A 93 -24.59 -8.41 7.91
C ASP A 93 -23.33 -7.72 8.49
N VAL A 94 -22.34 -8.50 8.92
CA VAL A 94 -21.02 -8.00 9.33
C VAL A 94 -20.32 -7.33 8.16
N ARG A 95 -20.34 -7.95 6.96
CA ARG A 95 -19.76 -7.36 5.76
C ARG A 95 -20.41 -6.01 5.39
N LYS A 96 -21.73 -5.94 5.50
CA LYS A 96 -22.53 -4.73 5.20
C LYS A 96 -22.24 -3.60 6.19
N SER A 97 -21.92 -3.89 7.44
CA SER A 97 -21.63 -2.89 8.47
C SER A 97 -20.23 -2.28 8.39
N ILE A 98 -19.30 -2.85 7.61
CA ILE A 98 -17.89 -2.38 7.52
C ILE A 98 -17.79 -0.88 7.19
N PRO A 99 -18.51 -0.32 6.20
CA PRO A 99 -18.45 1.12 5.91
C PRO A 99 -18.82 2.01 7.10
N GLU A 100 -19.88 1.64 7.81
CA GLU A 100 -20.36 2.39 8.96
C GLU A 100 -19.40 2.30 10.14
N ILE A 101 -18.87 1.12 10.42
CA ILE A 101 -17.79 0.91 11.42
C ILE A 101 -16.59 1.81 11.11
N GLY A 102 -16.20 1.91 9.84
CA GLY A 102 -15.11 2.77 9.42
C GLY A 102 -15.38 4.25 9.73
N ARG A 103 -16.58 4.75 9.42
CA ARG A 103 -16.97 6.13 9.71
C ARG A 103 -17.04 6.40 11.21
N GLU A 104 -17.60 5.49 11.98
CA GLU A 104 -17.65 5.61 13.43
C GLU A 104 -16.24 5.63 14.05
N LEU A 105 -15.30 4.85 13.53
CA LEU A 105 -13.89 4.91 13.95
C LEU A 105 -13.24 6.28 13.67
N LEU A 106 -13.57 6.92 12.54
CA LEU A 106 -13.08 8.27 12.26
C LEU A 106 -13.64 9.29 13.28
N GLU A 107 -14.91 9.21 13.61
CA GLU A 107 -15.56 10.08 14.60
C GLU A 107 -14.94 9.88 16.00
N ARG A 108 -14.89 8.64 16.49
CA ARG A 108 -14.32 8.27 17.81
C ARG A 108 -12.88 8.72 17.96
N ASN A 109 -12.08 8.65 16.89
CA ASN A 109 -10.69 9.07 16.89
C ASN A 109 -10.50 10.55 16.50
N SER A 110 -11.57 11.32 16.25
CA SER A 110 -11.53 12.74 15.80
C SER A 110 -10.71 12.90 14.50
N LEU A 111 -10.95 12.03 13.53
CA LEU A 111 -10.27 11.98 12.23
C LEU A 111 -11.21 12.33 11.05
N THR A 112 -12.30 13.04 11.32
CA THR A 112 -13.28 13.49 10.32
C THR A 112 -12.82 14.75 9.57
N SER A 113 -11.72 15.36 9.99
CA SER A 113 -11.12 16.51 9.30
C SER A 113 -9.66 16.20 8.93
N GLY A 114 -9.17 16.82 7.84
CA GLY A 114 -7.83 16.56 7.34
C GLY A 114 -7.74 15.20 6.64
N GLU A 115 -6.61 14.53 6.80
CA GLU A 115 -6.33 13.27 6.12
C GLU A 115 -6.10 12.12 7.09
N ALA A 116 -6.70 10.98 6.80
CA ALA A 116 -6.59 9.77 7.58
C ALA A 116 -6.51 8.52 6.68
N SER A 117 -6.32 7.38 7.28
CA SER A 117 -6.47 6.09 6.64
C SER A 117 -7.24 5.14 7.54
N ILE A 118 -8.05 4.28 6.93
CA ILE A 118 -8.66 3.14 7.60
C ILE A 118 -7.92 1.88 7.16
N TYR A 119 -7.43 1.13 8.13
CA TYR A 119 -6.94 -0.23 7.94
C TYR A 119 -8.04 -1.21 8.34
N LEU A 120 -8.28 -2.19 7.51
CA LEU A 120 -9.21 -3.30 7.74
C LEU A 120 -8.49 -4.62 7.52
N GLN A 121 -8.72 -5.60 8.39
CA GLN A 121 -8.21 -6.96 8.24
C GLN A 121 -9.27 -7.98 8.60
N VAL A 122 -9.38 -9.01 7.78
CA VAL A 122 -10.22 -10.18 8.05
C VAL A 122 -9.33 -11.41 7.98
N THR A 123 -9.22 -12.17 9.07
CA THR A 123 -8.59 -13.49 9.05
C THR A 123 -9.62 -14.59 9.04
N ARG A 124 -9.22 -15.83 8.78
CA ARG A 124 -10.11 -17.00 8.89
C ARG A 124 -10.57 -17.27 10.33
N GLY A 125 -10.00 -16.59 11.33
CA GLY A 125 -10.32 -16.78 12.74
C GLY A 125 -9.41 -17.77 13.47
N ALA A 126 -9.72 -17.98 14.74
CA ALA A 126 -8.94 -18.81 15.64
C ALA A 126 -9.49 -20.26 15.68
N ALA A 127 -8.62 -21.23 15.43
CA ALA A 127 -8.97 -22.66 15.46
C ALA A 127 -7.91 -23.49 16.19
N TRP A 128 -8.37 -24.45 16.96
CA TRP A 128 -7.53 -25.40 17.70
C TRP A 128 -8.02 -26.85 17.48
N PRO A 129 -7.14 -27.84 17.32
CA PRO A 129 -5.67 -27.73 17.26
C PRO A 129 -5.19 -27.10 15.93
N ARG A 130 -3.91 -26.62 15.91
CA ARG A 130 -3.29 -26.05 14.71
C ARG A 130 -3.17 -27.12 13.61
N THR A 131 -3.92 -26.96 12.53
CA THR A 131 -3.84 -27.83 11.33
C THR A 131 -3.67 -26.99 10.07
N HIS A 132 -3.11 -27.57 8.99
CA HIS A 132 -3.02 -26.88 7.70
C HIS A 132 -4.36 -26.89 6.94
N THR A 133 -5.23 -27.86 7.21
CA THR A 133 -6.58 -27.87 6.66
C THR A 133 -7.40 -26.70 7.21
N PHE A 134 -8.40 -26.27 6.47
CA PHE A 134 -9.32 -25.26 6.97
C PHE A 134 -10.09 -25.82 8.18
N PRO A 135 -10.42 -24.96 9.15
CA PRO A 135 -11.22 -25.35 10.29
C PRO A 135 -12.68 -25.61 9.87
N GLU A 136 -13.46 -26.16 10.80
CA GLU A 136 -14.89 -26.34 10.64
C GLU A 136 -15.61 -25.00 10.39
N ALA A 137 -16.82 -25.10 9.81
CA ALA A 137 -17.56 -23.93 9.35
C ALA A 137 -18.09 -23.00 10.47
N ASP A 138 -18.07 -23.43 11.71
CA ASP A 138 -18.49 -22.67 12.90
C ASP A 138 -17.41 -21.70 13.40
N VAL A 139 -16.17 -21.82 12.92
CA VAL A 139 -15.09 -20.87 13.25
C VAL A 139 -15.37 -19.51 12.60
N LYS A 140 -15.60 -18.51 13.45
CA LYS A 140 -15.88 -17.14 12.99
C LYS A 140 -14.59 -16.45 12.56
N PRO A 141 -14.60 -15.72 11.41
CA PRO A 141 -13.51 -14.83 11.03
C PRO A 141 -13.24 -13.77 12.11
N THR A 142 -11.96 -13.40 12.25
CA THR A 142 -11.59 -12.24 13.07
C THR A 142 -11.64 -11.00 12.18
N LEU A 143 -12.45 -10.01 12.56
CA LEU A 143 -12.56 -8.72 11.89
C LEU A 143 -11.94 -7.63 12.76
N TYR A 144 -10.95 -6.95 12.20
CA TYR A 144 -10.25 -5.84 12.84
C TYR A 144 -10.26 -4.61 11.95
N LEU A 145 -10.61 -3.44 12.51
CA LEU A 145 -10.46 -2.14 11.86
C LEU A 145 -9.76 -1.16 12.79
N SER A 146 -8.95 -0.28 12.21
CA SER A 146 -8.35 0.87 12.87
C SER A 146 -8.32 2.08 11.95
N ALA A 147 -8.36 3.27 12.52
CA ALA A 147 -8.17 4.53 11.81
C ALA A 147 -6.93 5.24 12.35
N ALA A 148 -6.15 5.87 11.48
CA ALA A 148 -4.96 6.62 11.85
C ALA A 148 -4.85 7.92 11.04
N PRO A 149 -4.27 9.00 11.61
CA PRO A 149 -3.92 10.19 10.82
C PRO A 149 -3.01 9.80 9.66
N PHE A 150 -3.20 10.44 8.54
CA PHE A 150 -2.33 10.25 7.37
C PHE A 150 -1.66 11.56 7.00
N LYS A 151 -0.35 11.50 6.70
CA LYS A 151 0.43 12.64 6.21
C LYS A 151 0.97 12.32 4.82
N PRO A 152 0.52 13.03 3.78
CA PRO A 152 1.04 12.83 2.43
C PRO A 152 2.54 13.14 2.35
N HIS A 153 3.27 12.39 1.54
CA HIS A 153 4.69 12.63 1.27
C HIS A 153 4.90 13.67 0.17
N ASN A 154 4.32 14.88 0.34
CA ASN A 154 4.29 15.92 -0.69
C ASN A 154 5.66 16.28 -1.25
N GLU A 155 6.69 16.33 -0.42
CA GLU A 155 8.06 16.61 -0.84
C GLU A 155 8.58 15.51 -1.79
N LEU A 156 8.43 14.24 -1.41
CA LEU A 156 8.85 13.11 -2.23
C LEU A 156 8.05 13.00 -3.53
N HIS A 157 6.78 13.43 -3.53
CA HIS A 157 5.98 13.50 -4.76
C HIS A 157 6.53 14.54 -5.74
N GLN A 158 7.14 15.63 -5.24
CA GLN A 158 7.72 16.68 -6.06
C GLN A 158 9.15 16.36 -6.49
N THR A 159 9.95 15.79 -5.59
CA THR A 159 11.37 15.55 -5.82
C THR A 159 11.65 14.18 -6.46
N GLY A 160 10.76 13.21 -6.26
CA GLY A 160 10.97 11.81 -6.62
C GLY A 160 11.82 11.07 -5.59
N VAL A 161 11.98 9.76 -5.80
CA VAL A 161 12.69 8.85 -4.88
C VAL A 161 13.70 7.98 -5.61
N ASP A 162 14.71 7.52 -4.86
CA ASP A 162 15.66 6.52 -5.32
C ASP A 162 15.24 5.13 -4.84
N THR A 163 15.49 4.12 -5.67
CA THR A 163 15.08 2.73 -5.43
C THR A 163 16.22 1.76 -5.75
N ILE A 164 16.05 0.52 -5.31
CA ILE A 164 16.89 -0.61 -5.75
C ILE A 164 16.05 -1.63 -6.51
N SER A 165 16.67 -2.45 -7.33
CA SER A 165 16.04 -3.64 -7.88
C SER A 165 16.25 -4.83 -6.96
N VAL A 166 15.22 -5.69 -6.81
CA VAL A 166 15.30 -6.91 -6.01
C VAL A 166 14.54 -8.04 -6.70
N PRO A 167 14.91 -9.32 -6.48
CA PRO A 167 14.10 -10.44 -6.92
C PRO A 167 12.71 -10.42 -6.29
N ASP A 168 11.65 -10.64 -7.08
CA ASP A 168 10.30 -10.83 -6.57
C ASP A 168 10.12 -12.30 -6.12
N ILE A 169 10.31 -12.52 -4.83
CA ILE A 169 10.17 -13.83 -4.18
C ILE A 169 8.80 -14.05 -3.53
N ARG A 170 7.81 -13.18 -3.82
CA ARG A 170 6.46 -13.37 -3.30
C ARG A 170 5.83 -14.64 -3.88
N TRP A 171 4.76 -15.10 -3.25
CA TRP A 171 3.98 -16.22 -3.78
C TRP A 171 3.30 -15.88 -5.13
N THR A 172 2.67 -16.87 -5.75
CA THR A 172 2.07 -16.73 -7.09
C THR A 172 0.59 -16.31 -7.06
N ARG A 173 0.11 -15.69 -5.99
CA ARG A 173 -1.25 -15.18 -5.81
C ARG A 173 -1.22 -13.74 -5.29
N CYS A 174 -0.34 -12.90 -5.87
CA CYS A 174 -0.22 -11.48 -5.50
C CYS A 174 -1.48 -10.66 -5.82
N ASN A 175 -2.36 -11.18 -6.68
CA ASN A 175 -3.68 -10.61 -6.94
C ASN A 175 -4.60 -10.59 -5.70
N LEU A 176 -4.32 -11.41 -4.68
CA LEU A 176 -5.03 -11.39 -3.40
C LEU A 176 -4.27 -10.53 -2.39
N LYS A 177 -4.95 -9.54 -1.81
CA LYS A 177 -4.34 -8.62 -0.83
C LYS A 177 -4.26 -9.27 0.56
N THR A 178 -3.43 -10.33 0.66
CA THR A 178 -3.29 -11.12 1.88
C THR A 178 -2.33 -10.49 2.87
N VAL A 179 -2.46 -10.83 4.16
CA VAL A 179 -1.51 -10.48 5.22
C VAL A 179 -0.20 -11.26 5.17
N ASN A 180 0.00 -12.12 4.16
CA ASN A 180 1.25 -12.84 3.91
C ASN A 180 2.29 -11.92 3.25
N LEU A 181 2.83 -10.97 4.01
CA LEU A 181 3.66 -9.86 3.53
C LEU A 181 5.15 -10.01 3.84
N LEU A 182 5.62 -11.17 4.30
CA LEU A 182 7.03 -11.33 4.65
C LEU A 182 7.99 -11.00 3.51
N PRO A 183 7.79 -11.47 2.26
CA PRO A 183 8.65 -11.07 1.13
C PRO A 183 8.63 -9.56 0.86
N ASN A 184 7.47 -8.92 1.01
CA ASN A 184 7.30 -7.48 0.84
C ASN A 184 8.09 -6.69 1.89
N THR A 185 8.02 -7.10 3.16
CA THR A 185 8.75 -6.46 4.26
C THR A 185 10.25 -6.65 4.13
N LEU A 186 10.71 -7.83 3.70
CA LEU A 186 12.13 -8.08 3.43
C LEU A 186 12.65 -7.20 2.29
N ALA A 187 11.93 -7.08 1.19
CA ALA A 187 12.29 -6.21 0.06
C ALA A 187 12.33 -4.73 0.48
N LYS A 188 11.36 -4.28 1.29
CA LYS A 188 11.34 -2.91 1.82
C LYS A 188 12.51 -2.64 2.77
N GLN A 189 12.85 -3.62 3.64
CA GLN A 189 13.99 -3.51 4.54
C GLN A 189 15.31 -3.48 3.77
N GLN A 190 15.46 -4.33 2.74
CA GLN A 190 16.67 -4.33 1.89
C GLN A 190 16.86 -2.97 1.20
N ALA A 191 15.78 -2.34 0.71
CA ALA A 191 15.85 -0.99 0.16
C ALA A 191 16.32 0.03 1.20
N ARG A 192 15.77 -0.01 2.41
CA ARG A 192 16.17 0.86 3.52
C ARG A 192 17.65 0.69 3.89
N ASP A 193 18.12 -0.54 3.99
CA ASP A 193 19.53 -0.86 4.31
C ASP A 193 20.50 -0.35 3.24
N ALA A 194 20.03 -0.27 1.99
CA ALA A 194 20.76 0.33 0.87
C ALA A 194 20.61 1.86 0.77
N GLY A 195 19.94 2.52 1.73
CA GLY A 195 19.67 3.96 1.69
C GLY A 195 18.63 4.41 0.65
N ALA A 196 17.84 3.47 0.12
CA ALA A 196 16.80 3.73 -0.88
C ALA A 196 15.39 3.80 -0.24
N ASN A 197 14.48 4.47 -0.91
CA ASN A 197 13.11 4.67 -0.40
C ASN A 197 12.23 3.42 -0.56
N SER A 198 12.43 2.64 -1.61
CA SER A 198 11.66 1.43 -1.91
C SER A 198 12.41 0.53 -2.89
N ALA A 199 11.78 -0.56 -3.32
CA ALA A 199 12.33 -1.49 -4.29
C ALA A 199 11.44 -1.64 -5.53
N VAL A 200 12.07 -1.88 -6.67
CA VAL A 200 11.48 -2.38 -7.90
C VAL A 200 11.67 -3.90 -7.89
N MET A 201 10.57 -4.65 -7.86
CA MET A 201 10.64 -6.11 -7.81
C MET A 201 10.63 -6.70 -9.21
N ILE A 202 11.52 -7.68 -9.44
CA ILE A 202 11.74 -8.29 -10.76
C ILE A 202 11.52 -9.81 -10.65
N ARG A 203 10.71 -10.34 -11.56
CA ARG A 203 10.44 -11.78 -11.70
C ARG A 203 10.52 -12.19 -13.17
N ASP A 204 11.24 -13.25 -13.46
CA ASP A 204 11.39 -13.81 -14.81
C ASP A 204 11.81 -12.77 -15.86
N GLY A 205 12.71 -11.84 -15.45
CA GLY A 205 13.26 -10.80 -16.33
C GLY A 205 12.32 -9.62 -16.61
N VAL A 206 11.21 -9.47 -15.86
CA VAL A 206 10.30 -8.34 -15.98
C VAL A 206 10.01 -7.68 -14.63
N VAL A 207 9.77 -6.36 -14.66
CA VAL A 207 9.32 -5.59 -13.51
C VAL A 207 7.88 -5.99 -13.19
N THR A 208 7.62 -6.41 -11.95
CA THR A 208 6.26 -6.72 -11.49
C THR A 208 5.63 -5.52 -10.79
N GLU A 209 5.99 -5.25 -9.57
CA GLU A 209 5.53 -4.11 -8.79
C GLU A 209 6.57 -3.75 -7.69
N SER A 210 6.21 -2.93 -6.73
CA SER A 210 7.02 -2.65 -5.53
C SER A 210 6.47 -3.42 -4.32
N PRO A 211 7.14 -3.39 -3.17
CA PRO A 211 6.64 -4.04 -1.96
C PRO A 211 5.23 -3.61 -1.53
N ASN A 212 4.77 -2.42 -1.88
CA ASN A 212 3.48 -1.87 -1.44
C ASN A 212 2.75 -1.00 -2.47
N ALA A 213 3.21 -0.96 -3.73
CA ALA A 213 2.63 -0.13 -4.80
C ALA A 213 2.84 -0.77 -6.17
N ASN A 214 1.96 -0.47 -7.12
CA ASN A 214 2.17 -0.84 -8.52
C ASN A 214 3.20 0.09 -9.18
N ILE A 215 3.75 -0.35 -10.33
CA ILE A 215 4.73 0.41 -11.10
C ILE A 215 4.17 0.74 -12.49
N PHE A 216 4.45 1.95 -12.92
CA PHE A 216 4.24 2.45 -14.27
C PHE A 216 5.54 3.01 -14.83
N GLY A 217 5.79 2.75 -16.10
CA GLY A 217 6.83 3.44 -16.87
C GLY A 217 6.23 4.27 -17.98
N VAL A 218 6.94 5.28 -18.41
CA VAL A 218 6.59 6.08 -19.59
C VAL A 218 7.72 5.97 -20.60
N LYS A 219 7.40 5.67 -21.85
CA LYS A 219 8.34 5.70 -22.98
C LYS A 219 7.65 6.34 -24.19
N ASP A 220 8.27 7.35 -24.77
CA ASP A 220 7.73 8.10 -25.91
C ASP A 220 6.27 8.55 -25.68
N GLY A 221 5.98 9.07 -24.48
CA GLY A 221 4.65 9.54 -24.08
C GLY A 221 3.60 8.43 -23.88
N THR A 222 3.96 7.17 -23.97
CA THR A 222 3.09 6.00 -23.75
C THR A 222 3.32 5.43 -22.37
N LEU A 223 2.24 5.16 -21.62
CA LEU A 223 2.26 4.49 -20.33
C LEU A 223 2.39 2.97 -20.50
N TYR A 224 3.24 2.35 -19.69
CA TYR A 224 3.42 0.90 -19.59
C TYR A 224 3.19 0.46 -18.14
N THR A 225 2.45 -0.63 -17.94
CA THR A 225 2.29 -1.26 -16.64
C THR A 225 2.06 -2.76 -16.79
N PHE A 226 2.40 -3.52 -15.76
CA PHE A 226 2.16 -4.96 -15.77
C PHE A 226 0.67 -5.25 -15.94
N PRO A 227 0.27 -6.22 -16.80
CA PRO A 227 -1.12 -6.63 -16.96
C PRO A 227 -1.66 -7.27 -15.67
N GLU A 228 -2.96 -7.14 -15.45
CA GLU A 228 -3.60 -7.83 -14.33
C GLU A 228 -3.39 -9.34 -14.42
N SER A 229 -2.84 -9.90 -13.37
CA SER A 229 -2.47 -11.31 -13.29
C SER A 229 -2.25 -11.73 -11.84
N ASN A 230 -1.88 -12.99 -11.63
CA ASN A 230 -1.50 -13.48 -10.31
C ASN A 230 -0.20 -12.87 -9.75
N TYR A 231 0.56 -12.12 -10.53
CA TYR A 231 1.88 -11.59 -10.14
C TYR A 231 1.85 -10.16 -9.61
N ILE A 232 0.74 -9.45 -9.78
CA ILE A 232 0.57 -8.12 -9.22
C ILE A 232 -0.78 -7.97 -8.52
N LEU A 233 -0.88 -7.01 -7.61
CA LEU A 233 -2.16 -6.58 -7.06
C LEU A 233 -2.88 -5.65 -8.06
N SER A 234 -4.18 -5.86 -8.27
CA SER A 234 -5.05 -4.88 -8.96
C SER A 234 -5.25 -3.67 -8.03
N GLY A 235 -4.32 -2.70 -8.10
CA GLY A 235 -4.29 -1.55 -7.22
C GLY A 235 -5.43 -0.56 -7.51
N ILE A 236 -6.11 -0.06 -6.46
CA ILE A 236 -7.17 0.96 -6.66
C ILE A 236 -6.57 2.24 -7.25
N THR A 237 -5.45 2.71 -6.73
CA THR A 237 -4.74 3.85 -7.31
C THR A 237 -4.22 3.55 -8.73
N ARG A 238 -3.85 2.28 -9.02
CA ARG A 238 -3.52 1.89 -10.40
C ARG A 238 -4.71 2.09 -11.34
N GLY A 239 -5.92 1.68 -10.91
CA GLY A 239 -7.15 1.93 -11.64
C GLY A 239 -7.39 3.43 -11.91
N VAL A 240 -7.21 4.26 -10.88
CA VAL A 240 -7.31 5.72 -11.01
C VAL A 240 -6.29 6.30 -11.99
N VAL A 241 -5.04 5.79 -12.00
CA VAL A 241 -4.03 6.21 -13.00
C VAL A 241 -4.49 5.89 -14.42
N LEU A 242 -5.10 4.73 -14.65
CA LEU A 242 -5.63 4.36 -15.97
C LEU A 242 -6.81 5.23 -16.40
N GLU A 243 -7.73 5.57 -15.48
CA GLU A 243 -8.82 6.52 -15.72
C GLU A 243 -8.28 7.93 -16.09
N ILE A 244 -7.23 8.37 -15.37
CA ILE A 244 -6.57 9.66 -15.66
C ILE A 244 -5.87 9.61 -17.02
N ALA A 245 -5.20 8.52 -17.35
CA ALA A 245 -4.53 8.36 -18.64
C ALA A 245 -5.53 8.44 -19.81
N ASP A 246 -6.69 7.80 -19.69
CA ASP A 246 -7.77 7.91 -20.66
C ASP A 246 -8.29 9.35 -20.79
N LYS A 247 -8.59 10.00 -19.65
CA LYS A 247 -9.02 11.43 -19.59
C LYS A 247 -8.02 12.38 -20.26
N LEU A 248 -6.73 12.13 -20.09
CA LEU A 248 -5.66 12.95 -20.65
C LEU A 248 -5.22 12.52 -22.08
N ALA A 249 -5.88 11.52 -22.65
CA ALA A 249 -5.52 10.91 -23.94
C ALA A 249 -4.04 10.42 -23.97
N ILE A 250 -3.52 9.92 -22.84
CA ILE A 250 -2.19 9.30 -22.74
C ILE A 250 -2.34 7.83 -23.16
N PRO A 251 -1.68 7.38 -24.24
CA PRO A 251 -1.72 5.98 -24.65
C PRO A 251 -1.22 5.07 -23.52
N CYS A 252 -1.91 3.94 -23.29
CA CYS A 252 -1.52 2.98 -22.27
C CYS A 252 -1.41 1.57 -22.83
N LYS A 253 -0.33 0.86 -22.49
CA LYS A 253 -0.09 -0.53 -22.83
C LYS A 253 0.05 -1.38 -21.58
N MET A 254 -0.80 -2.41 -21.48
CA MET A 254 -0.72 -3.44 -20.41
C MET A 254 0.35 -4.46 -20.78
N VAL A 255 1.62 -4.02 -20.79
CA VAL A 255 2.80 -4.82 -21.09
C VAL A 255 3.85 -4.57 -20.01
N PRO A 256 4.45 -5.63 -19.42
CA PRO A 256 5.46 -5.44 -18.40
C PRO A 256 6.71 -4.79 -18.98
N ILE A 257 7.37 -3.96 -18.18
CA ILE A 257 8.69 -3.41 -18.50
C ILE A 257 9.70 -4.55 -18.31
N ARG A 258 10.50 -4.82 -19.33
CA ARG A 258 11.58 -5.80 -19.23
C ARG A 258 12.71 -5.24 -18.37
N GLN A 259 13.41 -6.11 -17.65
CA GLN A 259 14.55 -5.71 -16.80
C GLN A 259 15.66 -5.03 -17.63
N ASP A 260 15.93 -5.53 -18.82
CA ASP A 260 16.93 -4.97 -19.75
C ASP A 260 16.50 -3.64 -20.39
N GLU A 261 15.19 -3.32 -20.40
CA GLU A 261 14.61 -2.08 -20.91
C GLU A 261 14.29 -1.06 -19.80
N LEU A 262 14.54 -1.40 -18.52
CA LEU A 262 14.16 -0.57 -17.38
C LEU A 262 14.78 0.84 -17.43
N PHE A 263 15.98 0.97 -17.98
CA PHE A 263 16.68 2.25 -18.08
C PHE A 263 16.43 2.98 -19.41
N ASP A 264 15.62 2.40 -20.31
CA ASP A 264 15.21 3.00 -21.57
C ASP A 264 13.89 3.77 -21.47
N VAL A 265 13.22 3.73 -20.30
CA VAL A 265 12.01 4.51 -20.08
C VAL A 265 12.34 5.96 -19.73
N ASP A 266 11.48 6.89 -20.14
CA ASP A 266 11.64 8.32 -19.88
C ASP A 266 11.29 8.69 -18.43
N GLU A 267 10.25 8.02 -17.89
CA GLU A 267 9.76 8.22 -16.53
C GLU A 267 9.37 6.88 -15.90
N LEU A 268 9.51 6.77 -14.58
CA LEU A 268 9.07 5.63 -13.79
C LEU A 268 8.39 6.15 -12.53
N PHE A 269 7.30 5.50 -12.08
CA PHE A 269 6.62 5.92 -10.86
C PHE A 269 5.84 4.79 -10.18
N PHE A 270 5.63 4.95 -8.89
CA PHE A 270 4.74 4.13 -8.08
C PHE A 270 3.32 4.68 -8.06
N SER A 271 2.34 3.79 -7.89
CA SER A 271 0.96 4.14 -7.56
C SER A 271 0.42 3.27 -6.44
N GLY A 272 -0.14 3.89 -5.39
CA GLY A 272 -0.67 3.18 -4.24
C GLY A 272 -1.43 4.09 -3.28
N THR A 273 -2.32 3.54 -2.47
CA THR A 273 -3.22 4.29 -1.56
C THR A 273 -2.46 5.17 -0.56
N THR A 274 -1.31 4.69 -0.06
CA THR A 274 -0.46 5.42 0.90
C THR A 274 0.77 6.05 0.25
N THR A 275 1.00 5.74 -1.02
CA THR A 275 2.15 6.20 -1.80
C THR A 275 1.73 7.32 -2.75
N ASP A 276 0.44 7.43 -3.05
CA ASP A 276 -0.12 8.28 -4.11
C ASP A 276 0.58 8.00 -5.47
N ILE A 277 0.92 9.03 -6.22
CA ILE A 277 1.70 8.95 -7.45
C ILE A 277 3.12 9.43 -7.15
N GLN A 278 4.05 8.51 -6.94
CA GLN A 278 5.41 8.83 -6.50
C GLN A 278 6.44 8.56 -7.59
N PRO A 279 7.10 9.59 -8.13
CA PRO A 279 8.12 9.43 -9.16
C PRO A 279 9.34 8.67 -8.65
N ILE A 280 9.98 7.90 -9.52
CA ILE A 280 11.25 7.19 -9.28
C ILE A 280 12.32 7.86 -10.12
N ASN A 281 13.36 8.38 -9.47
CA ASN A 281 14.45 9.07 -10.13
C ASN A 281 15.59 8.14 -10.54
N ARG A 282 15.86 7.13 -9.69
CA ARG A 282 16.98 6.19 -9.88
C ARG A 282 16.57 4.79 -9.45
N VAL A 283 17.14 3.81 -10.14
CA VAL A 283 17.15 2.40 -9.75
C VAL A 283 18.61 1.95 -9.69
N ASP A 284 19.04 1.35 -8.59
CA ASP A 284 20.43 0.90 -8.36
C ASP A 284 21.48 2.01 -8.64
N GLY A 285 21.17 3.24 -8.23
CA GLY A 285 22.01 4.43 -8.46
C GLY A 285 22.02 4.97 -9.90
N LYS A 286 21.41 4.27 -10.87
CA LYS A 286 21.33 4.71 -12.26
C LYS A 286 20.07 5.57 -12.48
N PRO A 287 20.16 6.70 -13.17
CA PRO A 287 19.00 7.56 -13.40
C PRO A 287 17.99 6.89 -14.35
N ILE A 288 16.70 7.16 -14.11
CA ILE A 288 15.60 6.91 -15.05
C ILE A 288 15.37 8.20 -15.83
N GLY A 289 15.43 8.12 -17.17
CA GLY A 289 15.32 9.29 -18.02
C GLY A 289 16.25 10.43 -17.60
N SER A 290 15.68 11.59 -17.25
CA SER A 290 16.45 12.74 -16.76
C SER A 290 16.89 12.65 -15.30
N GLY A 291 16.51 11.61 -14.56
CA GLY A 291 16.70 11.48 -13.11
C GLY A 291 15.83 12.44 -12.28
N LYS A 292 14.75 12.94 -12.85
CA LYS A 292 13.77 13.83 -12.21
C LYS A 292 12.35 13.52 -12.68
N PRO A 293 11.31 13.89 -11.89
CA PRO A 293 9.91 13.70 -12.30
C PRO A 293 9.61 14.38 -13.63
N GLY A 294 9.12 13.59 -14.59
CA GLY A 294 8.85 14.06 -15.93
C GLY A 294 7.44 14.66 -16.11
N PRO A 295 7.11 15.13 -17.35
CA PRO A 295 5.86 15.82 -17.62
C PRO A 295 4.62 14.93 -17.50
N VAL A 296 4.69 13.65 -17.89
CA VAL A 296 3.55 12.74 -17.83
C VAL A 296 3.18 12.42 -16.38
N VAL A 297 4.17 12.09 -15.55
CA VAL A 297 3.94 11.84 -14.12
C VAL A 297 3.34 13.08 -13.45
N LYS A 298 3.85 14.27 -13.74
CA LYS A 298 3.32 15.54 -13.19
C LYS A 298 1.87 15.80 -13.61
N ALA A 299 1.52 15.52 -14.85
CA ALA A 299 0.14 15.64 -15.33
C ALA A 299 -0.80 14.67 -14.59
N ILE A 300 -0.38 13.42 -14.43
CA ILE A 300 -1.13 12.40 -13.67
C ILE A 300 -1.26 12.81 -12.20
N GLN A 301 -0.19 13.29 -11.56
CA GLN A 301 -0.22 13.77 -10.18
C GLN A 301 -1.23 14.90 -9.98
N LYS A 302 -1.29 15.85 -10.91
CA LYS A 302 -2.22 16.96 -10.87
C LYS A 302 -3.67 16.49 -10.90
N GLU A 303 -4.00 15.62 -11.86
CA GLU A 303 -5.37 15.08 -11.97
C GLU A 303 -5.73 14.15 -10.81
N TYR A 304 -4.78 13.35 -10.32
CA TYR A 304 -4.99 12.53 -9.13
C TYR A 304 -5.34 13.37 -7.90
N LYS A 305 -4.61 14.48 -7.66
CA LYS A 305 -4.93 15.41 -6.58
C LYS A 305 -6.30 16.07 -6.76
N ASN A 306 -6.66 16.45 -7.98
CA ASN A 306 -7.99 16.98 -8.26
C ASN A 306 -9.08 15.99 -7.88
N MET A 307 -8.91 14.69 -8.19
CA MET A 307 -9.88 13.64 -7.85
C MET A 307 -9.91 13.30 -6.36
N LEU A 308 -8.78 13.42 -5.68
CA LEU A 308 -8.64 13.08 -4.25
C LEU A 308 -9.25 14.17 -3.34
N TYR A 309 -9.22 15.44 -3.76
CA TYR A 309 -9.63 16.58 -2.95
C TYR A 309 -10.92 17.28 -3.47
N GLN A 310 -11.64 16.65 -4.41
CA GLN A 310 -13.00 17.06 -4.81
C GLN A 310 -14.00 16.67 -3.74
#